data_483300830b7587e12693554adf07c04c
#
_entry.id   483300830b7587e12693554adf07c04c
#
_cell.length_a   1.000
_cell.length_b   1.000
_cell.length_c   1.000
_cell.angle_alpha   90.00
_cell.angle_beta   90.00
_cell.angle_gamma   90.00
#
_symmetry.space_group_name_H-M   'P 1'
#
loop_
_entity.id
_entity.type
_entity.pdbx_description
1 polymer ?
#
loop_
_entity_poly.entity_id
_entity_poly.type
_entity_poly.pdbx_seq_one_letter_code
_entity_poly.pdbx_strand_id
1 'polypeptide(L)'
;LMYYLFTLSLRVSKLPSTLLTIGIVLSVVPLSLFVVMSFIASRAKTPSAERYAYAKQFEDRGIMLYDCIFMTDKTGFPVDFILITNGKCYVQSCGDAKQQAELKKYLDHYMTVDRIGFPIVLGYGDKGFFDSIENLPRFNIDALSKEQKEKVLKCRRTLLGLSF
;
A
#
# COMPACT_ATOMS: atom_id res chain seq x y z
N LEU A 1 -1.93 24.43 17.13
CA LEU A 1 -3.21 23.98 17.69
C LEU A 1 -3.09 23.63 19.16
N MET A 2 -2.13 22.79 19.59
CA MET A 2 -1.88 22.44 21.01
C MET A 2 -1.60 23.68 21.88
N TYR A 3 -0.76 24.60 21.41
CA TYR A 3 -0.47 25.85 22.14
C TYR A 3 -1.73 26.71 22.31
N TYR A 4 -2.60 26.75 21.30
CA TYR A 4 -3.86 27.49 21.34
C TYR A 4 -4.87 26.82 22.30
N LEU A 5 -4.96 25.51 22.30
CA LEU A 5 -5.80 24.77 23.25
C LEU A 5 -5.28 24.89 24.69
N PHE A 6 -3.97 24.88 24.86
CA PHE A 6 -3.35 25.09 26.18
C PHE A 6 -3.59 26.50 26.70
N THR A 7 -3.46 27.54 25.88
CA THR A 7 -3.76 28.94 26.25
C THR A 7 -5.25 29.19 26.49
N LEU A 8 -6.13 28.48 25.73
CA LEU A 8 -7.57 28.52 25.98
C LEU A 8 -7.94 27.84 27.30
N SER A 9 -7.25 26.77 27.69
CA SER A 9 -7.47 26.08 28.97
C SER A 9 -7.12 26.95 30.20
N LEU A 10 -6.12 27.79 30.07
CA LEU A 10 -5.74 28.74 31.12
C LEU A 10 -6.76 29.89 31.30
N ARG A 11 -7.57 30.19 30.27
CA ARG A 11 -8.61 31.23 30.31
C ARG A 11 -9.98 30.76 30.76
N VAL A 12 -10.25 29.46 30.62
CA VAL A 12 -11.59 28.89 30.93
C VAL A 12 -11.56 28.16 32.28
N SER A 13 -11.53 28.93 33.33
CA SER A 13 -11.51 28.44 34.72
C SER A 13 -12.79 27.72 35.19
N LYS A 14 -13.69 27.37 34.29
CA LYS A 14 -14.98 26.72 34.60
C LYS A 14 -15.30 25.42 33.82
N LEU A 15 -14.43 24.98 32.95
CA LEU A 15 -14.61 23.66 32.32
C LEU A 15 -14.07 22.58 33.26
N PRO A 16 -14.82 21.53 33.55
CA PRO A 16 -14.33 20.44 34.37
C PRO A 16 -13.08 19.87 33.73
N SER A 17 -12.03 19.69 34.52
CA SER A 17 -10.71 19.20 34.07
C SER A 17 -10.76 17.92 33.26
N THR A 18 -11.77 17.09 33.52
CA THR A 18 -12.09 15.88 32.77
C THR A 18 -12.40 16.12 31.27
N LEU A 19 -13.18 17.13 30.94
CA LEU A 19 -13.51 17.44 29.54
C LEU A 19 -12.28 17.93 28.77
N LEU A 20 -11.40 18.67 29.46
CA LEU A 20 -10.16 19.16 28.89
C LEU A 20 -9.17 18.01 28.63
N THR A 21 -9.06 17.07 29.57
CA THR A 21 -8.23 15.88 29.43
C THR A 21 -8.72 15.00 28.27
N ILE A 22 -10.04 14.78 28.16
CA ILE A 22 -10.62 14.03 27.05
C ILE A 22 -10.35 14.72 25.72
N GLY A 23 -10.47 16.03 25.63
CA GLY A 23 -10.18 16.81 24.43
C GLY A 23 -8.71 16.70 24.00
N ILE A 24 -7.78 16.72 24.95
CA ILE A 24 -6.34 16.54 24.68
C ILE A 24 -6.06 15.13 24.15
N VAL A 25 -6.56 14.10 24.83
CA VAL A 25 -6.36 12.70 24.41
C VAL A 25 -6.92 12.45 23.01
N LEU A 26 -8.14 12.92 22.74
CA LEU A 26 -8.77 12.81 21.41
C LEU A 26 -8.01 13.55 20.32
N SER A 27 -7.25 14.59 20.66
CA SER A 27 -6.44 15.34 19.67
C SER A 27 -5.06 14.73 19.45
N VAL A 28 -4.46 14.12 20.47
CA VAL A 28 -3.10 13.56 20.41
C VAL A 28 -3.07 12.30 19.55
N VAL A 29 -4.09 11.44 19.62
CA VAL A 29 -4.13 10.19 18.86
C VAL A 29 -4.12 10.43 17.34
N PRO A 30 -5.02 11.21 16.74
CA PRO A 30 -4.97 11.46 15.30
C PRO A 30 -3.72 12.23 14.86
N LEU A 31 -3.22 13.13 15.70
CA LEU A 31 -1.99 13.87 15.39
C LEU A 31 -0.77 12.95 15.36
N SER A 32 -0.64 12.04 16.31
CA SER A 32 0.45 11.06 16.33
C SER A 32 0.41 10.13 15.12
N LEU A 33 -0.77 9.65 14.74
CA LEU A 33 -0.95 8.85 13.52
C LEU A 33 -0.54 9.64 12.27
N PHE A 34 -0.96 10.90 12.17
CA PHE A 34 -0.59 11.77 11.05
C PHE A 34 0.93 11.98 10.94
N VAL A 35 1.60 12.21 12.07
CA VAL A 35 3.07 12.36 12.10
C VAL A 35 3.76 11.06 11.68
N VAL A 36 3.32 9.92 12.20
CA VAL A 36 3.89 8.61 11.81
C VAL A 36 3.69 8.35 10.33
N MET A 37 2.48 8.56 9.79
CA MET A 37 2.18 8.40 8.36
C MET A 37 3.02 9.34 7.48
N SER A 38 3.15 10.62 7.87
CA SER A 38 3.98 11.59 7.16
C SER A 38 5.46 11.18 7.14
N PHE A 39 5.96 10.63 8.26
CA PHE A 39 7.33 10.15 8.35
C PHE A 39 7.58 8.92 7.48
N ILE A 40 6.63 7.98 7.42
CA ILE A 40 6.72 6.81 6.56
C ILE A 40 6.67 7.23 5.09
N ALA A 41 5.71 8.09 4.72
CA ALA A 41 5.59 8.61 3.36
C ALA A 41 6.85 9.38 2.91
N SER A 42 7.48 10.14 3.80
CA SER A 42 8.72 10.89 3.47
C SER A 42 9.93 9.99 3.22
N ARG A 43 9.91 8.76 3.72
CA ARG A 43 10.97 7.76 3.47
C ARG A 43 10.73 6.94 2.21
N ALA A 44 9.51 6.84 1.74
CA ALA A 44 9.18 6.21 0.47
C ALA A 44 9.68 7.13 -0.65
N LYS A 45 10.68 6.67 -1.40
CA LYS A 45 11.16 7.39 -2.58
C LYS A 45 10.21 7.06 -3.72
N THR A 46 9.48 8.06 -4.19
CA THR A 46 8.68 7.94 -5.42
C THR A 46 9.59 7.59 -6.59
N PRO A 47 9.21 6.65 -7.45
CA PRO A 47 9.94 6.31 -8.66
C PRO A 47 10.17 7.54 -9.54
N SER A 48 11.28 7.57 -10.29
CA SER A 48 11.53 8.65 -11.24
C SER A 48 10.48 8.68 -12.36
N ALA A 49 10.27 9.85 -12.97
CA ALA A 49 9.33 10.00 -14.09
C ALA A 49 9.66 9.05 -15.26
N GLU A 50 10.93 8.74 -15.47
CA GLU A 50 11.36 7.77 -16.50
C GLU A 50 10.90 6.35 -16.17
N ARG A 51 11.01 5.93 -14.92
CA ARG A 51 10.55 4.62 -14.45
C ARG A 51 9.03 4.48 -14.59
N TYR A 52 8.29 5.54 -14.28
CA TYR A 52 6.85 5.58 -14.52
C TYR A 52 6.50 5.47 -15.99
N ALA A 53 7.17 6.24 -16.85
CA ALA A 53 6.95 6.20 -18.29
C ALA A 53 7.25 4.81 -18.88
N TYR A 54 8.27 4.13 -18.35
CA TYR A 54 8.57 2.75 -18.74
C TYR A 54 7.51 1.77 -18.25
N ALA A 55 7.09 1.86 -16.98
CA ALA A 55 6.05 0.98 -16.42
C ALA A 55 4.70 1.13 -17.15
N LYS A 56 4.37 2.33 -17.63
CA LYS A 56 3.15 2.62 -18.40
C LYS A 56 3.02 1.80 -19.68
N GLN A 57 4.13 1.36 -20.26
CA GLN A 57 4.12 0.52 -21.47
C GLN A 57 3.53 -0.87 -21.23
N PHE A 58 3.42 -1.28 -19.96
CA PHE A 58 2.90 -2.58 -19.55
C PHE A 58 1.48 -2.53 -18.97
N GLU A 59 0.82 -1.36 -18.99
CA GLU A 59 -0.57 -1.23 -18.52
C GLU A 59 -1.57 -2.02 -19.38
N ASP A 60 -1.20 -2.34 -20.61
CA ASP A 60 -1.99 -3.21 -21.49
C ASP A 60 -1.95 -4.69 -21.12
N ARG A 61 -1.12 -5.09 -20.13
CA ARG A 61 -0.91 -6.47 -19.68
C ARG A 61 -1.60 -6.83 -18.38
N GLY A 62 -2.21 -5.86 -17.71
CA GLY A 62 -2.90 -6.06 -16.43
C GLY A 62 -3.35 -4.76 -15.79
N ILE A 63 -3.85 -4.87 -14.57
CA ILE A 63 -4.13 -3.70 -13.74
C ILE A 63 -2.85 -3.33 -13.00
N MET A 64 -2.26 -2.19 -13.36
CA MET A 64 -1.08 -1.67 -12.69
C MET A 64 -1.48 -0.86 -11.46
N LEU A 65 -0.80 -1.08 -10.34
CA LEU A 65 -0.85 -0.24 -9.14
C LEU A 65 0.54 0.37 -8.93
N TYR A 66 0.57 1.59 -8.45
CA TYR A 66 1.78 2.40 -8.26
C TYR A 66 1.89 2.84 -6.81
N ASP A 67 3.13 3.03 -6.35
CA ASP A 67 3.46 3.67 -5.06
C ASP A 67 2.70 3.07 -3.85
N CYS A 68 2.65 1.76 -3.76
CA CYS A 68 2.03 1.08 -2.63
C CYS A 68 3.03 0.93 -1.47
N ILE A 69 2.59 1.20 -0.25
CA ILE A 69 3.38 0.94 0.95
C ILE A 69 2.62 -0.06 1.81
N PHE A 70 3.14 -1.28 1.92
CA PHE A 70 2.55 -2.29 2.79
C PHE A 70 3.16 -2.20 4.19
N MET A 71 2.29 -2.15 5.20
CA MET A 71 2.71 -2.04 6.60
C MET A 71 2.47 -3.35 7.33
N THR A 72 3.53 -3.92 7.90
CA THR A 72 3.42 -4.96 8.93
C THR A 72 3.59 -4.32 10.30
N ASP A 73 3.38 -5.10 11.37
CA ASP A 73 3.55 -4.62 12.75
C ASP A 73 4.95 -4.03 13.03
N LYS A 74 5.95 -4.36 12.23
CA LYS A 74 7.36 -4.02 12.47
C LYS A 74 8.02 -3.22 11.37
N THR A 75 7.54 -3.34 10.14
CA THR A 75 8.28 -2.83 8.97
C THR A 75 7.32 -2.35 7.89
N GLY A 76 7.67 -1.23 7.25
CA GLY A 76 7.02 -0.77 6.03
C GLY A 76 7.78 -1.25 4.80
N PHE A 77 7.06 -1.80 3.82
CA PHE A 77 7.59 -2.28 2.54
C PHE A 77 7.11 -1.35 1.42
N PRO A 78 7.96 -0.45 0.93
CA PRO A 78 7.64 0.31 -0.27
C PRO A 78 7.70 -0.61 -1.49
N VAL A 79 6.68 -0.53 -2.31
CA VAL A 79 6.52 -1.27 -3.56
C VAL A 79 6.14 -0.28 -4.65
N ASP A 80 7.03 -0.06 -5.59
CA ASP A 80 6.82 0.95 -6.63
C ASP A 80 5.79 0.50 -7.67
N PHE A 81 5.80 -0.79 -8.02
CA PHE A 81 4.95 -1.33 -9.07
C PHE A 81 4.32 -2.68 -8.69
N ILE A 82 3.03 -2.83 -8.97
CA ILE A 82 2.31 -4.09 -8.86
C ILE A 82 1.49 -4.28 -10.13
N LEU A 83 1.59 -5.44 -10.76
CA LEU A 83 0.78 -5.81 -11.91
C LEU A 83 -0.13 -6.98 -11.57
N ILE A 84 -1.43 -6.78 -11.66
CA ILE A 84 -2.45 -7.81 -11.44
C ILE A 84 -2.92 -8.30 -12.81
N THR A 85 -2.73 -9.58 -13.07
CA THR A 85 -3.17 -10.26 -14.30
C THR A 85 -4.29 -11.24 -13.99
N ASN A 86 -4.74 -11.98 -15.00
CA ASN A 86 -5.67 -13.09 -14.79
C ASN A 86 -4.97 -14.27 -14.11
N GLY A 87 -5.09 -14.35 -12.78
CA GLY A 87 -4.62 -15.48 -11.98
C GLY A 87 -3.24 -15.31 -11.35
N LYS A 88 -2.55 -14.18 -11.54
CA LYS A 88 -1.26 -13.90 -10.90
C LYS A 88 -1.13 -12.43 -10.51
N CYS A 89 -0.36 -12.18 -9.45
CA CYS A 89 0.01 -10.84 -9.02
C CYS A 89 1.53 -10.72 -9.01
N TYR A 90 2.07 -9.82 -9.82
CA TYR A 90 3.49 -9.52 -9.90
C TYR A 90 3.76 -8.30 -9.04
N VAL A 91 4.72 -8.39 -8.13
CA VAL A 91 5.05 -7.34 -7.17
C VAL A 91 6.54 -7.04 -7.26
N GLN A 92 6.89 -5.78 -7.48
CA GLN A 92 8.27 -5.35 -7.40
C GLN A 92 8.72 -5.37 -5.94
N SER A 93 9.92 -5.89 -5.68
CA SER A 93 10.52 -5.87 -4.36
C SER A 93 11.90 -5.24 -4.40
N CYS A 94 12.12 -4.21 -3.58
CA CYS A 94 13.37 -3.46 -3.50
C CYS A 94 14.21 -3.80 -2.25
N GLY A 95 13.74 -4.70 -1.38
CA GLY A 95 14.42 -5.07 -0.13
C GLY A 95 15.44 -6.20 -0.27
N ASP A 96 16.10 -6.53 0.83
CA ASP A 96 16.93 -7.71 0.94
C ASP A 96 16.08 -9.01 0.90
N ALA A 97 16.74 -10.17 0.79
CA ALA A 97 16.05 -11.47 0.68
C ALA A 97 15.11 -11.76 1.87
N LYS A 98 15.44 -11.26 3.06
CA LYS A 98 14.63 -11.41 4.26
C LYS A 98 13.36 -10.57 4.17
N GLN A 99 13.51 -9.30 3.79
CA GLN A 99 12.38 -8.39 3.61
C GLN A 99 11.43 -8.87 2.51
N GLN A 100 11.98 -9.43 1.43
CA GLN A 100 11.17 -10.03 0.36
C GLN A 100 10.36 -11.23 0.84
N ALA A 101 10.99 -12.12 1.62
CA ALA A 101 10.30 -13.28 2.19
C ALA A 101 9.17 -12.84 3.15
N GLU A 102 9.40 -11.79 3.95
CA GLU A 102 8.39 -11.21 4.85
C GLU A 102 7.24 -10.58 4.05
N LEU A 103 7.55 -9.76 3.05
CA LEU A 103 6.54 -9.15 2.17
C LEU A 103 5.70 -10.23 1.46
N LYS A 104 6.36 -11.25 0.89
CA LYS A 104 5.66 -12.36 0.24
C LYS A 104 4.72 -13.06 1.20
N LYS A 105 5.21 -13.44 2.38
CA LYS A 105 4.41 -14.10 3.41
C LYS A 105 3.20 -13.25 3.83
N TYR A 106 3.40 -11.94 3.96
CA TYR A 106 2.35 -11.00 4.31
C TYR A 106 1.26 -10.96 3.22
N LEU A 107 1.65 -10.76 1.96
CA LEU A 107 0.72 -10.70 0.85
C LEU A 107 0.01 -12.04 0.61
N ASP A 108 0.72 -13.17 0.63
CA ASP A 108 0.15 -14.51 0.46
C ASP A 108 -0.88 -14.82 1.56
N HIS A 109 -0.63 -14.37 2.80
CA HIS A 109 -1.59 -14.51 3.90
C HIS A 109 -2.91 -13.83 3.57
N TYR A 110 -2.90 -12.56 3.16
CA TYR A 110 -4.14 -11.83 2.83
C TYR A 110 -4.82 -12.33 1.56
N MET A 111 -4.05 -12.77 0.54
CA MET A 111 -4.63 -13.43 -0.62
C MET A 111 -5.37 -14.72 -0.26
N THR A 112 -4.89 -15.43 0.75
CA THR A 112 -5.53 -16.65 1.26
C THR A 112 -6.77 -16.32 2.10
N VAL A 113 -6.67 -15.35 3.02
CA VAL A 113 -7.79 -14.90 3.87
C VAL A 113 -8.97 -14.42 3.01
N ASP A 114 -8.68 -13.65 1.98
CA ASP A 114 -9.68 -13.14 1.06
C ASP A 114 -10.12 -14.15 -0.01
N ARG A 115 -9.59 -15.37 0.01
CA ARG A 115 -9.91 -16.45 -0.94
C ARG A 115 -9.75 -16.02 -2.40
N ILE A 116 -8.72 -15.24 -2.70
CA ILE A 116 -8.44 -14.76 -4.06
C ILE A 116 -7.72 -15.85 -4.86
N GLY A 117 -6.77 -16.54 -4.22
CA GLY A 117 -6.05 -17.66 -4.79
C GLY A 117 -5.03 -17.27 -5.88
N PHE A 118 -4.66 -16.00 -5.98
CA PHE A 118 -3.63 -15.54 -6.92
C PHE A 118 -2.24 -15.70 -6.29
N PRO A 119 -1.33 -16.48 -6.90
CA PRO A 119 0.05 -16.55 -6.44
C PRO A 119 0.76 -15.21 -6.62
N ILE A 120 1.53 -14.83 -5.60
CA ILE A 120 2.39 -13.64 -5.63
C ILE A 120 3.74 -14.01 -6.24
N VAL A 121 4.10 -13.34 -7.32
CA VAL A 121 5.40 -13.42 -7.98
C VAL A 121 6.19 -12.17 -7.64
N LEU A 122 7.28 -12.32 -6.88
CA LEU A 122 8.17 -11.20 -6.58
C LEU A 122 9.19 -11.03 -7.68
N GLY A 123 9.27 -9.82 -8.25
CA GLY A 123 10.35 -9.38 -9.12
C GLY A 123 11.39 -8.60 -8.33
N TYR A 124 12.65 -9.02 -8.41
CA TYR A 124 13.73 -8.36 -7.69
C TYR A 124 14.21 -7.11 -8.42
N GLY A 125 14.03 -5.96 -7.79
CA GLY A 125 14.35 -4.66 -8.41
C GLY A 125 13.54 -4.41 -9.68
N ASP A 126 13.92 -3.38 -10.42
CA ASP A 126 13.24 -3.03 -11.67
C ASP A 126 13.40 -4.12 -12.73
N LYS A 127 14.64 -4.55 -12.95
CA LYS A 127 14.95 -5.55 -13.99
C LYS A 127 14.18 -6.84 -13.76
N GLY A 128 14.26 -7.41 -12.56
CA GLY A 128 13.56 -8.67 -12.26
C GLY A 128 12.04 -8.57 -12.35
N PHE A 129 11.47 -7.40 -12.02
CA PHE A 129 10.04 -7.16 -12.19
C PHE A 129 9.67 -7.07 -13.67
N PHE A 130 10.33 -6.20 -14.44
CA PHE A 130 10.00 -5.99 -15.85
C PHE A 130 10.27 -7.24 -16.69
N ASP A 131 11.37 -7.97 -16.45
CA ASP A 131 11.65 -9.24 -17.13
C ASP A 131 10.53 -10.27 -16.90
N SER A 132 9.92 -10.26 -15.70
CA SER A 132 8.82 -11.18 -15.37
C SER A 132 7.49 -10.86 -16.06
N ILE A 133 7.30 -9.60 -16.47
CA ILE A 133 6.06 -9.14 -17.10
C ILE A 133 6.18 -8.87 -18.60
N GLU A 134 7.41 -8.79 -19.14
CA GLU A 134 7.66 -8.41 -20.53
C GLU A 134 6.99 -9.35 -21.54
N ASN A 135 6.95 -10.65 -21.25
CA ASN A 135 6.39 -11.66 -22.14
C ASN A 135 4.92 -12.01 -21.83
N LEU A 136 4.25 -11.23 -20.98
CA LEU A 136 2.84 -11.49 -20.70
C LEU A 136 1.97 -11.07 -21.88
N PRO A 137 0.90 -11.83 -22.16
CA PRO A 137 -0.06 -11.47 -23.17
C PRO A 137 -0.83 -10.21 -22.78
N ARG A 138 -1.38 -9.52 -23.77
CA ARG A 138 -2.27 -8.37 -23.53
C ARG A 138 -3.47 -8.81 -22.70
N PHE A 139 -3.80 -8.00 -21.73
CA PHE A 139 -4.86 -8.26 -20.79
C PHE A 139 -6.09 -7.43 -21.15
N ASN A 140 -7.19 -8.13 -21.41
CA ASN A 140 -8.48 -7.46 -21.60
C ASN A 140 -9.44 -7.91 -20.49
N ILE A 141 -9.75 -7.00 -19.57
CA ILE A 141 -10.64 -7.28 -18.45
C ILE A 141 -12.06 -7.62 -18.92
N ASP A 142 -12.50 -7.10 -20.07
CA ASP A 142 -13.85 -7.33 -20.58
C ASP A 142 -13.98 -8.69 -21.27
N ALA A 143 -12.87 -9.30 -21.67
CA ALA A 143 -12.83 -10.65 -22.19
C ALA A 143 -12.84 -11.74 -21.10
N LEU A 144 -12.69 -11.35 -19.82
CA LEU A 144 -12.70 -12.29 -18.71
C LEU A 144 -14.12 -12.75 -18.36
N SER A 145 -14.23 -13.97 -17.85
CA SER A 145 -15.48 -14.44 -17.24
C SER A 145 -15.86 -13.55 -16.04
N LYS A 146 -17.14 -13.50 -15.71
CA LYS A 146 -17.65 -12.72 -14.58
C LYS A 146 -16.90 -13.06 -13.27
N GLU A 147 -16.65 -14.34 -13.04
CA GLU A 147 -15.92 -14.81 -11.85
C GLU A 147 -14.46 -14.36 -11.84
N GLN A 148 -13.77 -14.45 -12.98
CA GLN A 148 -12.38 -14.00 -13.12
C GLN A 148 -12.27 -12.49 -12.93
N LYS A 149 -13.18 -11.72 -13.53
CA LYS A 149 -13.24 -10.27 -13.37
C LYS A 149 -13.45 -9.88 -11.90
N GLU A 150 -14.33 -10.58 -11.19
CA GLU A 150 -14.57 -10.35 -9.78
C GLU A 150 -13.33 -10.66 -8.93
N LYS A 151 -12.63 -11.76 -9.18
CA LYS A 151 -11.38 -12.12 -8.50
C LYS A 151 -10.28 -11.08 -8.72
N VAL A 152 -10.11 -10.59 -9.95
CA VAL A 152 -9.13 -9.55 -10.28
C VAL A 152 -9.44 -8.23 -9.55
N LEU A 153 -10.71 -7.80 -9.58
CA LEU A 153 -11.15 -6.60 -8.89
C LEU A 153 -11.07 -6.73 -7.36
N LYS A 154 -11.31 -7.93 -6.84
CA LYS A 154 -11.15 -8.24 -5.42
C LYS A 154 -9.68 -8.17 -5.03
N CYS A 155 -8.77 -8.76 -5.81
CA CYS A 155 -7.33 -8.67 -5.62
C CYS A 155 -6.86 -7.20 -5.56
N ARG A 156 -7.30 -6.37 -6.52
CA ARG A 156 -7.01 -4.94 -6.52
C ARG A 156 -7.49 -4.26 -5.24
N ARG A 157 -8.73 -4.52 -4.81
CA ARG A 157 -9.29 -3.92 -3.58
C ARG A 157 -8.55 -4.34 -2.33
N THR A 158 -8.19 -5.62 -2.21
CA THR A 158 -7.40 -6.14 -1.09
C THR A 158 -6.04 -5.45 -1.04
N LEU A 159 -5.30 -5.40 -2.15
CA LEU A 159 -3.99 -4.74 -2.19
C LEU A 159 -4.06 -3.25 -1.84
N LEU A 160 -5.05 -2.53 -2.38
CA LEU A 160 -5.26 -1.12 -2.04
C LEU A 160 -5.71 -0.92 -0.58
N GLY A 161 -6.45 -1.85 -0.01
CA GLY A 161 -6.85 -1.80 1.40
C GLY A 161 -5.71 -2.12 2.38
N LEU A 162 -4.67 -2.81 1.92
CA LEU A 162 -3.46 -3.13 2.70
C LEU A 162 -2.35 -2.09 2.53
N SER A 163 -2.44 -1.25 1.49
CA SER A 163 -1.48 -0.20 1.19
C SER A 163 -1.93 1.16 1.72
N PHE A 164 -0.95 2.02 1.97
CA PHE A 164 -1.11 3.43 2.31
C PHE A 164 -0.65 4.29 1.15
#